data_62add7315db184bb400dcc2f9292342c
#
_entry.id   62add7315db184bb400dcc2f9292342c
#
_cell.length_a   1.000
_cell.length_b   1.000
_cell.length_c   1.000
_cell.angle_alpha   90.00
_cell.angle_beta   90.00
_cell.angle_gamma   90.00
#
_symmetry.space_group_name_H-M   'P 1'
#
loop_
_entity.id
_entity.type
_entity.pdbx_description
1 polymer ?
#
loop_
_entity_poly.entity_id
_entity_poly.type
_entity_poly.pdbx_seq_one_letter_code
_entity_poly.pdbx_strand_id
1 'polypeptide(L)'
;RLTVVTGVSGSGKTTLVLESLVPGLNAAIHGQKLPEHVRSIVPDGITQVKLIDAAPIGINVRSTVATYANVHDELRKKFAATPDARQAGYKAGDFSYNTGKLRCPVCDGTGSISLDVQFLPDVEIPCPECRGSRYAKEAGQIFYTSKSGTRYSLPQLMDMDVNTALTACADWPVVRQRL
;
A
#
# COMPACT_ATOMS: atom_id res chain seq x y z
N ARG A 1 17.05 10.03 19.66
CA ARG A 1 16.90 11.47 19.87
C ARG A 1 16.20 12.08 18.63
N LEU A 2 15.14 12.88 18.84
CA LEU A 2 14.45 13.57 17.76
C LEU A 2 15.16 14.90 17.46
N THR A 3 15.44 15.16 16.17
CA THR A 3 15.95 16.45 15.68
C THR A 3 14.99 16.98 14.62
N VAL A 4 14.62 18.26 14.71
CA VAL A 4 13.70 18.91 13.78
C VAL A 4 14.43 20.04 13.05
N VAL A 5 14.35 20.05 11.70
CA VAL A 5 14.88 21.10 10.85
C VAL A 5 13.73 21.99 10.38
N THR A 6 13.72 23.26 10.82
CA THR A 6 12.68 24.24 10.49
C THR A 6 13.25 25.44 9.72
N GLY A 7 12.41 26.19 9.09
CA GLY A 7 12.78 27.40 8.33
C GLY A 7 11.75 27.76 7.27
N VAL A 8 11.84 28.96 6.71
CA VAL A 8 10.95 29.43 5.63
C VAL A 8 11.10 28.60 4.35
N SER A 9 10.12 28.64 3.47
CA SER A 9 10.21 27.99 2.16
C SER A 9 11.41 28.54 1.38
N GLY A 10 12.16 27.68 0.69
CA GLY A 10 13.35 28.09 -0.09
C GLY A 10 14.63 28.28 0.73
N SER A 11 14.62 28.09 2.07
CA SER A 11 15.82 28.26 2.91
C SER A 11 16.85 27.11 2.83
N GLY A 12 16.71 26.19 1.91
CA GLY A 12 17.67 25.11 1.69
C GLY A 12 17.54 23.90 2.63
N LYS A 13 16.44 23.78 3.41
CA LYS A 13 16.23 22.61 4.31
C LYS A 13 16.31 21.27 3.60
N THR A 14 15.64 21.17 2.48
CA THR A 14 15.61 19.95 1.66
C THR A 14 17.01 19.64 1.11
N THR A 15 17.70 20.63 0.58
CA THR A 15 19.09 20.51 0.09
C THR A 15 20.03 20.06 1.21
N LEU A 16 19.91 20.67 2.39
CA LEU A 16 20.72 20.28 3.55
C LEU A 16 20.51 18.82 3.93
N VAL A 17 19.26 18.36 3.98
CA VAL A 17 18.94 16.98 4.41
C VAL A 17 19.20 15.98 3.29
N LEU A 18 18.63 16.19 2.10
CA LEU A 18 18.64 15.20 1.02
C LEU A 18 19.92 15.20 0.18
N GLU A 19 20.58 16.36 0.03
CA GLU A 19 21.76 16.46 -0.82
C GLU A 19 23.07 16.46 -0.02
N SER A 20 23.03 16.82 1.27
CA SER A 20 24.22 16.89 2.10
C SER A 20 24.27 15.86 3.21
N LEU A 21 23.30 15.88 4.14
CA LEU A 21 23.31 15.03 5.34
C LEU A 21 23.16 13.55 5.03
N VAL A 22 22.11 13.17 4.30
CA VAL A 22 21.82 11.76 3.97
C VAL A 22 22.93 11.15 3.12
N PRO A 23 23.31 11.70 1.97
CA PRO A 23 24.39 11.12 1.16
C PRO A 23 25.76 11.21 1.85
N GLY A 24 26.02 12.25 2.63
CA GLY A 24 27.26 12.37 3.40
C GLY A 24 27.39 11.31 4.49
N LEU A 25 26.32 11.06 5.27
CA LEU A 25 26.32 9.98 6.26
C LEU A 25 26.48 8.60 5.59
N ASN A 26 25.76 8.34 4.52
CA ASN A 26 25.90 7.08 3.79
C ASN A 26 27.33 6.87 3.26
N ALA A 27 27.93 7.90 2.69
CA ALA A 27 29.31 7.84 2.21
C ALA A 27 30.30 7.57 3.38
N ALA A 28 30.14 8.26 4.50
CA ALA A 28 31.00 8.05 5.67
C ALA A 28 30.86 6.66 6.29
N ILE A 29 29.63 6.13 6.37
CA ILE A 29 29.36 4.77 6.90
C ILE A 29 30.00 3.70 6.00
N HIS A 30 29.94 3.88 4.67
CA HIS A 30 30.45 2.90 3.73
C HIS A 30 31.88 3.17 3.21
N GLY A 31 32.59 4.16 3.79
CA GLY A 31 33.95 4.51 3.38
C GLY A 31 34.02 5.05 1.95
N GLN A 32 32.97 5.69 1.46
CA GLN A 32 32.89 6.28 0.11
C GLN A 32 33.29 7.75 0.11
N LYS A 33 33.56 8.32 -1.06
CA LYS A 33 33.86 9.74 -1.23
C LYS A 33 32.63 10.58 -0.85
N LEU A 34 32.83 11.60 -0.03
CA LEU A 34 31.78 12.55 0.34
C LEU A 34 31.33 13.36 -0.90
N PRO A 35 30.07 13.83 -0.92
CA PRO A 35 29.62 14.81 -1.91
C PRO A 35 30.53 16.03 -1.93
N GLU A 36 30.78 16.61 -3.10
CA GLU A 36 31.79 17.68 -3.28
C GLU A 36 31.58 18.89 -2.40
N HIS A 37 30.33 19.22 -2.09
CA HIS A 37 29.96 20.34 -1.24
C HIS A 37 29.95 19.99 0.26
N VAL A 38 30.18 18.72 0.64
CA VAL A 38 30.27 18.28 2.04
C VAL A 38 31.74 18.18 2.45
N ARG A 39 32.17 19.10 3.30
CA ARG A 39 33.57 19.18 3.74
C ARG A 39 33.98 18.05 4.69
N SER A 40 33.11 17.76 5.64
CA SER A 40 33.31 16.67 6.61
C SER A 40 31.99 16.25 7.24
N ILE A 41 31.89 15.01 7.67
CA ILE A 41 30.77 14.48 8.43
C ILE A 41 31.27 13.38 9.36
N VAL A 42 30.74 13.35 10.57
CA VAL A 42 31.09 12.34 11.58
C VAL A 42 29.84 11.53 11.90
N PRO A 43 29.80 10.24 11.58
CA PRO A 43 28.60 9.42 11.79
C PRO A 43 28.31 9.12 13.27
N ASP A 44 29.26 9.28 14.19
CA ASP A 44 29.13 9.15 15.65
C ASP A 44 28.28 7.93 16.09
N GLY A 45 28.68 6.73 15.62
CA GLY A 45 27.99 5.47 15.93
C GLY A 45 26.76 5.17 15.08
N ILE A 46 26.37 6.03 14.12
CA ILE A 46 25.31 5.74 13.16
C ILE A 46 25.82 4.68 12.18
N THR A 47 25.14 3.54 12.11
CA THR A 47 25.50 2.41 11.24
C THR A 47 24.60 2.30 9.99
N GLN A 48 23.46 2.97 9.98
CA GLN A 48 22.52 2.94 8.88
C GLN A 48 21.71 4.24 8.82
N VAL A 49 21.44 4.70 7.59
CA VAL A 49 20.50 5.82 7.33
C VAL A 49 19.34 5.29 6.53
N LYS A 50 18.11 5.56 7.00
CA LYS A 50 16.87 5.30 6.26
C LYS A 50 16.20 6.62 5.95
N LEU A 51 16.02 6.92 4.68
CA LEU A 51 15.24 8.07 4.23
C LEU A 51 13.78 7.64 4.07
N ILE A 52 12.88 8.39 4.71
CA ILE A 52 11.44 8.28 4.50
C ILE A 52 11.01 9.65 3.96
N ASP A 53 10.57 9.68 2.73
CA ASP A 53 10.13 10.89 2.04
C ASP A 53 8.60 10.98 1.96
N ALA A 54 8.11 12.09 1.42
CA ALA A 54 6.68 12.30 1.20
C ALA A 54 6.18 11.76 -0.15
N ALA A 55 7.02 10.99 -0.86
CA ALA A 55 6.60 10.40 -2.12
C ALA A 55 5.42 9.44 -1.89
N PRO A 56 4.35 9.53 -2.68
CA PRO A 56 3.22 8.61 -2.55
C PRO A 56 3.67 7.16 -2.72
N ILE A 57 3.25 6.30 -1.81
CA ILE A 57 3.45 4.86 -1.95
C ILE A 57 2.56 4.39 -3.10
N GLY A 58 3.21 3.93 -4.19
CA GLY A 58 2.51 3.44 -5.37
C GLY A 58 2.06 4.57 -6.31
N ILE A 59 2.82 4.78 -7.36
CA ILE A 59 2.48 5.68 -8.47
C ILE A 59 1.32 5.10 -9.32
N ASN A 60 1.00 3.82 -9.12
CA ASN A 60 0.00 3.11 -9.89
C ASN A 60 -1.35 3.13 -9.17
N VAL A 61 -2.40 3.60 -9.86
CA VAL A 61 -3.79 3.59 -9.38
C VAL A 61 -4.26 2.20 -8.87
N ARG A 62 -3.60 1.13 -9.31
CA ARG A 62 -3.86 -0.24 -8.88
C ARG A 62 -3.14 -0.66 -7.61
N SER A 63 -2.23 0.17 -7.08
CA SER A 63 -1.54 -0.11 -5.82
C SER A 63 -2.47 0.08 -4.63
N THR A 64 -2.40 -0.83 -3.67
CA THR A 64 -3.13 -0.76 -2.39
C THR A 64 -2.18 -1.12 -1.25
N VAL A 65 -2.55 -0.82 -0.01
CA VAL A 65 -1.79 -1.24 1.17
C VAL A 65 -1.56 -2.76 1.15
N ALA A 66 -2.57 -3.54 0.77
CA ALA A 66 -2.46 -4.99 0.71
C ALA A 66 -1.46 -5.51 -0.33
N THR A 67 -1.32 -4.83 -1.49
CA THR A 67 -0.29 -5.17 -2.49
C THR A 67 1.08 -4.70 -2.07
N TYR A 68 1.19 -3.52 -1.47
CA TYR A 68 2.44 -2.98 -0.96
C TYR A 68 3.01 -3.85 0.19
N ALA A 69 2.18 -4.25 1.15
CA ALA A 69 2.54 -5.17 2.23
C ALA A 69 2.70 -6.63 1.75
N ASN A 70 2.45 -6.90 0.47
CA ASN A 70 2.52 -8.25 -0.12
C ASN A 70 1.61 -9.28 0.60
N VAL A 71 0.42 -8.83 1.05
CA VAL A 71 -0.59 -9.70 1.69
C VAL A 71 -1.73 -10.08 0.76
N HIS A 72 -1.95 -9.33 -0.33
CA HIS A 72 -3.06 -9.56 -1.24
C HIS A 72 -3.07 -10.99 -1.82
N ASP A 73 -1.91 -11.54 -2.17
CA ASP A 73 -1.80 -12.90 -2.70
C ASP A 73 -2.18 -13.96 -1.67
N GLU A 74 -1.84 -13.74 -0.41
CA GLU A 74 -2.25 -14.64 0.67
C GLU A 74 -3.77 -14.56 0.92
N LEU A 75 -4.33 -13.35 0.90
CA LEU A 75 -5.78 -13.16 1.00
C LEU A 75 -6.51 -13.92 -0.12
N ARG A 76 -6.08 -13.77 -1.38
CA ARG A 76 -6.67 -14.47 -2.53
C ARG A 76 -6.67 -15.99 -2.34
N LYS A 77 -5.56 -16.58 -1.87
CA LYS A 77 -5.47 -18.02 -1.59
C LYS A 77 -6.44 -18.44 -0.49
N LYS A 78 -6.55 -17.64 0.58
CA LYS A 78 -7.45 -17.93 1.70
C LYS A 78 -8.92 -17.89 1.28
N PHE A 79 -9.31 -16.86 0.50
CA PHE A 79 -10.68 -16.78 -0.01
C PHE A 79 -11.02 -17.88 -1.00
N ALA A 80 -10.10 -18.25 -1.90
CA ALA A 80 -10.31 -19.38 -2.81
C ALA A 80 -10.48 -20.73 -2.10
N ALA A 81 -9.98 -20.85 -0.87
CA ALA A 81 -10.14 -22.06 -0.05
C ALA A 81 -11.48 -22.13 0.71
N THR A 82 -12.28 -21.06 0.71
CA THR A 82 -13.57 -21.03 1.40
C THR A 82 -14.60 -21.96 0.73
N PRO A 83 -15.60 -22.48 1.49
CA PRO A 83 -16.67 -23.28 0.91
C PRO A 83 -17.44 -22.53 -0.19
N ASP A 84 -17.77 -21.25 0.04
CA ASP A 84 -18.51 -20.41 -0.92
C ASP A 84 -17.74 -20.29 -2.26
N ALA A 85 -16.43 -20.03 -2.21
CA ALA A 85 -15.60 -19.93 -3.40
C ALA A 85 -15.50 -21.26 -4.17
N ARG A 86 -15.35 -22.38 -3.45
CA ARG A 86 -15.29 -23.72 -4.05
C ARG A 86 -16.61 -24.08 -4.74
N GLN A 87 -17.73 -23.80 -4.09
CA GLN A 87 -19.05 -24.03 -4.66
C GLN A 87 -19.29 -23.21 -5.93
N ALA A 88 -18.81 -21.95 -5.94
CA ALA A 88 -18.90 -21.08 -7.11
C ALA A 88 -17.80 -21.34 -8.17
N GLY A 89 -16.84 -22.24 -7.90
CA GLY A 89 -15.75 -22.59 -8.83
C GLY A 89 -14.66 -21.53 -8.94
N TYR A 90 -14.57 -20.60 -7.98
CA TYR A 90 -13.56 -19.54 -8.00
C TYR A 90 -12.20 -20.04 -7.49
N LYS A 91 -11.14 -19.63 -8.19
CA LYS A 91 -9.72 -19.86 -7.87
C LYS A 91 -9.06 -18.59 -7.35
N ALA A 92 -7.87 -18.71 -6.77
CA ALA A 92 -7.12 -17.57 -6.25
C ALA A 92 -6.89 -16.44 -7.28
N GLY A 93 -6.75 -16.78 -8.56
CA GLY A 93 -6.66 -15.81 -9.65
C GLY A 93 -7.91 -14.96 -9.82
N ASP A 94 -9.09 -15.52 -9.59
CA ASP A 94 -10.37 -14.83 -9.77
C ASP A 94 -10.57 -13.70 -8.75
N PHE A 95 -9.91 -13.77 -7.60
CA PHE A 95 -9.88 -12.73 -6.56
C PHE A 95 -8.88 -11.59 -6.82
N SER A 96 -8.19 -11.59 -7.96
CA SER A 96 -7.35 -10.46 -8.34
C SER A 96 -8.23 -9.31 -8.86
N TYR A 97 -8.18 -8.16 -8.23
CA TYR A 97 -8.86 -6.97 -8.77
C TYR A 97 -8.17 -6.42 -10.03
N ASN A 98 -6.97 -6.90 -10.38
CA ASN A 98 -6.27 -6.50 -11.62
C ASN A 98 -6.69 -7.33 -12.84
N THR A 99 -6.86 -8.65 -12.66
CA THR A 99 -7.04 -9.58 -13.79
C THR A 99 -8.10 -10.64 -13.52
N GLY A 100 -8.65 -10.71 -12.30
CA GLY A 100 -9.59 -11.77 -11.89
C GLY A 100 -11.02 -11.52 -12.35
N LYS A 101 -11.82 -12.57 -12.35
CA LYS A 101 -13.25 -12.52 -12.74
C LYS A 101 -14.10 -11.72 -11.76
N LEU A 102 -13.68 -11.65 -10.50
CA LEU A 102 -14.38 -10.93 -9.43
C LEU A 102 -14.01 -9.45 -9.35
N ARG A 103 -13.25 -8.90 -10.30
CA ARG A 103 -12.98 -7.46 -10.39
C ARG A 103 -14.23 -6.69 -10.80
N CYS A 104 -14.34 -5.46 -10.36
CA CYS A 104 -15.44 -4.58 -10.78
C CYS A 104 -15.40 -4.35 -12.29
N PRO A 105 -16.49 -4.65 -13.04
CA PRO A 105 -16.50 -4.50 -14.49
C PRO A 105 -16.59 -3.03 -14.94
N VAL A 106 -17.06 -2.12 -14.08
CA VAL A 106 -17.24 -0.71 -14.41
C VAL A 106 -15.92 0.06 -14.37
N CYS A 107 -15.13 -0.13 -13.31
CA CYS A 107 -13.84 0.54 -13.16
C CYS A 107 -12.66 -0.36 -13.51
N ASP A 108 -12.89 -1.57 -13.96
CA ASP A 108 -11.86 -2.56 -14.28
C ASP A 108 -10.86 -2.79 -13.11
N GLY A 109 -11.37 -2.70 -11.88
CA GLY A 109 -10.60 -2.92 -10.66
C GLY A 109 -9.73 -1.75 -10.21
N THR A 110 -9.86 -0.56 -10.79
CA THR A 110 -9.13 0.64 -10.33
C THR A 110 -9.74 1.24 -9.05
N GLY A 111 -11.05 1.01 -8.82
CA GLY A 111 -11.80 1.59 -7.71
C GLY A 111 -12.30 3.01 -7.97
N SER A 112 -11.77 3.69 -8.97
CA SER A 112 -12.17 5.04 -9.41
C SER A 112 -12.47 5.05 -10.90
N ILE A 113 -13.15 6.09 -11.35
CA ILE A 113 -13.33 6.45 -12.76
C ILE A 113 -12.85 7.89 -12.95
N SER A 114 -12.18 8.14 -14.08
CA SER A 114 -11.78 9.48 -14.48
C SER A 114 -12.92 10.12 -15.26
N LEU A 115 -13.28 11.35 -14.89
CA LEU A 115 -14.21 12.18 -15.64
C LEU A 115 -13.39 13.20 -16.42
N ASP A 116 -13.45 13.11 -17.74
CA ASP A 116 -12.95 14.15 -18.64
C ASP A 116 -13.90 15.34 -18.58
N VAL A 117 -13.47 16.40 -17.91
CA VAL A 117 -14.22 17.68 -17.85
C VAL A 117 -13.46 18.67 -18.74
N GLN A 118 -14.05 19.03 -19.87
CA GLN A 118 -13.46 19.98 -20.83
C GLN A 118 -12.89 21.21 -20.10
N PHE A 119 -11.62 21.52 -20.37
CA PHE A 119 -10.84 22.65 -19.84
C PHE A 119 -10.46 22.56 -18.35
N LEU A 120 -10.70 21.44 -17.65
CA LEU A 120 -10.24 21.18 -16.29
C LEU A 120 -9.33 19.95 -16.27
N PRO A 121 -8.46 19.80 -15.25
CA PRO A 121 -7.76 18.54 -15.02
C PRO A 121 -8.76 17.41 -14.81
N ASP A 122 -8.42 16.21 -15.27
CA ASP A 122 -9.22 15.00 -15.04
C ASP A 122 -9.57 14.85 -13.57
N VAL A 123 -10.86 14.69 -13.28
CA VAL A 123 -11.35 14.50 -11.91
C VAL A 123 -11.58 13.02 -11.69
N GLU A 124 -10.82 12.43 -10.77
CA GLU A 124 -11.06 11.05 -10.31
C GLU A 124 -12.16 11.02 -9.25
N ILE A 125 -13.19 10.23 -9.49
CA ILE A 125 -14.24 9.96 -8.52
C ILE A 125 -14.30 8.47 -8.18
N PRO A 126 -14.72 8.09 -6.95
CA PRO A 126 -14.97 6.69 -6.60
C PRO A 126 -15.93 6.04 -7.61
N CYS A 127 -15.63 4.84 -8.04
CA CYS A 127 -16.50 4.11 -8.95
C CYS A 127 -17.91 3.97 -8.35
N PRO A 128 -18.98 4.37 -9.05
CA PRO A 128 -20.34 4.34 -8.52
C PRO A 128 -20.83 2.91 -8.24
N GLU A 129 -20.35 1.93 -8.98
CA GLU A 129 -20.75 0.51 -8.81
C GLU A 129 -20.08 -0.12 -7.60
N CYS A 130 -18.75 -0.08 -7.50
CA CYS A 130 -18.02 -0.75 -6.42
C CYS A 130 -17.67 0.18 -5.25
N ARG A 131 -17.92 1.48 -5.36
CA ARG A 131 -17.65 2.50 -4.32
C ARG A 131 -16.22 2.46 -3.79
N GLY A 132 -15.25 2.20 -4.67
CA GLY A 132 -13.83 2.11 -4.31
C GLY A 132 -13.34 0.71 -3.95
N SER A 133 -14.22 -0.27 -3.73
CA SER A 133 -13.82 -1.64 -3.30
C SER A 133 -13.03 -2.41 -4.36
N ARG A 134 -13.09 -2.00 -5.63
CA ARG A 134 -12.44 -2.65 -6.78
C ARG A 134 -13.02 -3.98 -7.22
N TYR A 135 -13.98 -4.51 -6.49
CA TYR A 135 -14.58 -5.82 -6.69
C TYR A 135 -16.02 -5.73 -7.20
N ALA A 136 -16.43 -6.76 -7.94
CA ALA A 136 -17.82 -7.00 -8.30
C ALA A 136 -18.63 -7.44 -7.06
N LYS A 137 -19.97 -7.33 -7.13
CA LYS A 137 -20.88 -7.66 -6.02
C LYS A 137 -20.75 -9.11 -5.56
N GLU A 138 -20.44 -10.03 -6.47
CA GLU A 138 -20.27 -11.44 -6.20
C GLU A 138 -19.11 -11.71 -5.22
N ALA A 139 -18.05 -10.93 -5.27
CA ALA A 139 -16.96 -11.03 -4.31
C ALA A 139 -17.40 -10.74 -2.87
N GLY A 140 -18.41 -9.89 -2.70
CA GLY A 140 -19.02 -9.58 -1.41
C GLY A 140 -19.87 -10.72 -0.82
N GLN A 141 -20.19 -11.74 -1.61
CA GLN A 141 -20.97 -12.91 -1.19
C GLN A 141 -20.11 -14.10 -0.77
N ILE A 142 -18.80 -14.01 -0.95
CA ILE A 142 -17.84 -15.05 -0.58
C ILE A 142 -17.23 -14.67 0.76
N PHE A 143 -17.42 -15.51 1.76
CA PHE A 143 -17.04 -15.21 3.12
C PHE A 143 -15.96 -16.15 3.67
N TYR A 144 -15.02 -15.56 4.36
CA TYR A 144 -14.16 -16.22 5.32
C TYR A 144 -14.79 -16.08 6.71
N THR A 145 -14.84 -17.17 7.46
CA THR A 145 -15.27 -17.15 8.87
C THR A 145 -14.04 -17.28 9.76
N SER A 146 -13.81 -16.27 10.60
CA SER A 146 -12.72 -16.26 11.57
C SER A 146 -12.99 -17.27 12.71
N LYS A 147 -11.97 -17.58 13.50
CA LYS A 147 -12.12 -18.43 14.71
C LYS A 147 -13.10 -17.84 15.71
N SER A 148 -13.27 -16.53 15.74
CA SER A 148 -14.28 -15.85 16.58
C SER A 148 -15.71 -15.98 16.05
N GLY A 149 -15.91 -16.60 14.88
CA GLY A 149 -17.22 -16.75 14.24
C GLY A 149 -17.63 -15.55 13.36
N THR A 150 -16.81 -14.49 13.30
CA THR A 150 -17.12 -13.33 12.46
C THR A 150 -16.83 -13.64 10.99
N ARG A 151 -17.74 -13.22 10.12
CA ARG A 151 -17.63 -13.43 8.66
C ARG A 151 -17.15 -12.15 7.99
N TYR A 152 -16.15 -12.30 7.10
CA TYR A 152 -15.59 -11.20 6.31
C TYR A 152 -15.54 -11.58 4.85
N SER A 153 -15.94 -10.69 3.96
CA SER A 153 -15.65 -10.80 2.53
C SER A 153 -14.31 -10.15 2.19
N LEU A 154 -13.71 -10.50 1.04
CA LEU A 154 -12.45 -9.88 0.62
C LEU A 154 -12.58 -8.36 0.42
N PRO A 155 -13.64 -7.82 -0.24
CA PRO A 155 -13.83 -6.37 -0.31
C PRO A 155 -13.87 -5.70 1.06
N GLN A 156 -14.52 -6.29 2.06
CA GLN A 156 -14.56 -5.76 3.43
C GLN A 156 -13.17 -5.72 4.07
N LEU A 157 -12.37 -6.78 3.93
CA LEU A 157 -10.99 -6.79 4.45
C LEU A 157 -10.11 -5.74 3.77
N MET A 158 -10.30 -5.52 2.46
CA MET A 158 -9.53 -4.52 1.71
C MET A 158 -9.89 -3.07 2.06
N ASP A 159 -11.05 -2.82 2.65
CA ASP A 159 -11.54 -1.51 3.09
C ASP A 159 -11.16 -1.18 4.53
N MET A 160 -10.63 -2.14 5.29
CA MET A 160 -10.23 -1.96 6.68
C MET A 160 -8.92 -1.17 6.80
N ASP A 161 -8.81 -0.38 7.88
CA ASP A 161 -7.52 0.08 8.36
C ASP A 161 -6.65 -1.09 8.85
N VAL A 162 -5.32 -0.86 8.97
CA VAL A 162 -4.36 -1.93 9.32
C VAL A 162 -4.67 -2.56 10.67
N ASN A 163 -5.05 -1.78 11.70
CA ASN A 163 -5.32 -2.32 13.04
C ASN A 163 -6.55 -3.23 13.05
N THR A 164 -7.61 -2.81 12.36
CA THR A 164 -8.83 -3.60 12.18
C THR A 164 -8.54 -4.87 11.38
N ALA A 165 -7.77 -4.77 10.30
CA ALA A 165 -7.35 -5.91 9.48
C ALA A 165 -6.49 -6.91 10.25
N LEU A 166 -5.58 -6.46 11.14
CA LEU A 166 -4.79 -7.31 12.03
C LEU A 166 -5.67 -8.16 12.95
N THR A 167 -6.78 -7.58 13.43
CA THR A 167 -7.75 -8.28 14.28
C THR A 167 -8.58 -9.27 13.45
N ALA A 168 -9.07 -8.85 12.30
CA ALA A 168 -9.86 -9.70 11.40
C ALA A 168 -9.04 -10.88 10.84
N CYS A 169 -7.75 -10.68 10.58
CA CYS A 169 -6.81 -11.69 10.08
C CYS A 169 -5.99 -12.37 11.21
N ALA A 170 -6.48 -12.37 12.45
CA ALA A 170 -5.77 -12.95 13.60
C ALA A 170 -5.35 -14.42 13.38
N ASP A 171 -6.11 -15.14 12.58
CA ASP A 171 -5.87 -16.56 12.24
C ASP A 171 -4.80 -16.77 11.15
N TRP A 172 -4.27 -15.71 10.57
CA TRP A 172 -3.34 -15.79 9.44
C TRP A 172 -1.96 -15.20 9.79
N PRO A 173 -1.05 -16.01 10.35
CA PRO A 173 0.24 -15.51 10.84
C PRO A 173 1.04 -14.73 9.79
N VAL A 174 1.07 -15.22 8.54
CA VAL A 174 1.80 -14.58 7.45
C VAL A 174 1.24 -13.19 7.13
N VAL A 175 -0.09 -13.02 7.12
CA VAL A 175 -0.73 -11.73 6.89
C VAL A 175 -0.44 -10.77 8.04
N ARG A 176 -0.57 -11.24 9.28
CA ARG A 176 -0.27 -10.44 10.48
C ARG A 176 1.17 -9.97 10.57
N GLN A 177 2.11 -10.78 10.12
CA GLN A 177 3.53 -10.41 10.14
C GLN A 177 3.86 -9.32 9.11
N ARG A 178 3.08 -9.24 8.03
CA ARG A 178 3.31 -8.31 6.92
C ARG A 178 2.53 -7.01 7.03
N LEU A 179 1.47 -6.97 7.82
CA LEU A 179 0.72 -5.77 8.18
C LEU A 179 1.33 -5.08 9.40
#